data_e05970b7fa6ebc85b62867fab7b6b7df
#
_entry.id   e05970b7fa6ebc85b62867fab7b6b7df
#
_cell.length_a   1.000
_cell.length_b   1.000
_cell.length_c   1.000
_cell.angle_alpha   90.00
_cell.angle_beta   90.00
_cell.angle_gamma   90.00
#
_symmetry.space_group_name_H-M   'P 1'
#
loop_
_entity.id
_entity.type
_entity.pdbx_description
1 polymer ?
#
loop_
_entity_poly.entity_id
_entity_poly.type
_entity_poly.pdbx_seq_one_letter_code
_entity_poly.pdbx_strand_id
1 'polypeptide(L)'
;MLPTLPDFRVRQRDYLLEITRAITQELDLDKLLARILRISIEMLAGQAGLIALKKDDGWHVGSAQKIPPALLDYLKPLLAEETVSEFNINELNRMLKSLAYTASRGLLNGVGLPLLAHQQVIGVIFIFRNYSDTFSLNDKRLLRAFADQAASAVYNAQLYGQVTYEKQRLDALLESAADGILILNADHTIERVNSAFQKLYGQPREEITGKAHAEIIRWASDPHGATLEESESEGWPLTPNASLYVEGDLYRPDPPNLPVGVTYAPLFAADNSLRNIFISVRDLTHFRTAEQVKSTFISVVSHELRTPVALIKGYASTLRRDDARWDRDVIEDSLMVIEEEADRLSKMIDDLLDASRLQAGGLSLNMNDISIQNLASQLADRFASQAGSRSINTAFPEHFPLISADETRIRQVLTNLISNAIKYAPKGDITISGEARPEQIILCVSDEGPGIDPKDMPHIFDRFYRASESVNKTKGAGLGLYLARAIIEAHNGRMWIDSKSTEGARI
;
A
#
# COMPACT_ATOMS: atom_id res chain seq x y z
N MET A 1 72.89 35.70 24.67
CA MET A 1 72.16 35.11 23.53
C MET A 1 70.67 35.16 23.86
N LEU A 2 69.92 36.12 23.31
CA LEU A 2 68.47 36.17 23.43
C LEU A 2 67.88 35.06 22.53
N PRO A 3 66.91 34.26 22.99
CA PRO A 3 66.30 33.29 22.13
C PRO A 3 65.53 34.02 21.04
N THR A 4 65.87 33.75 19.78
CA THR A 4 65.16 34.22 18.61
C THR A 4 63.72 33.72 18.71
N LEU A 5 62.76 34.60 18.79
CA LEU A 5 61.34 34.32 18.65
C LEU A 5 61.10 33.52 17.37
N PRO A 6 60.49 32.35 17.40
CA PRO A 6 60.20 31.61 16.20
C PRO A 6 59.39 32.48 15.26
N ASP A 7 59.82 32.55 14.03
CA ASP A 7 59.28 33.43 13.01
C ASP A 7 57.77 33.31 12.91
N PHE A 8 57.05 34.38 13.30
CA PHE A 8 55.61 34.48 13.29
C PHE A 8 55.00 34.03 11.95
N ARG A 9 55.75 34.26 10.86
CA ARG A 9 55.38 33.84 9.50
C ARG A 9 55.43 32.32 9.30
N VAL A 10 56.29 31.61 10.01
CA VAL A 10 56.39 30.13 9.92
C VAL A 10 55.18 29.50 10.63
N ARG A 11 54.83 29.98 11.82
CA ARG A 11 53.60 29.52 12.52
C ARG A 11 52.35 29.83 11.71
N GLN A 12 52.27 30.99 11.10
CA GLN A 12 51.15 31.40 10.26
C GLN A 12 50.97 30.48 9.05
N ARG A 13 52.03 30.09 8.41
CA ARG A 13 52.03 29.12 7.27
C ARG A 13 51.64 27.71 7.73
N ASP A 14 52.16 27.28 8.88
CA ASP A 14 51.87 25.95 9.43
C ASP A 14 50.40 25.83 9.85
N TYR A 15 49.82 26.88 10.43
CA TYR A 15 48.39 26.94 10.71
C TYR A 15 47.54 26.87 9.43
N LEU A 16 47.89 27.60 8.38
CA LEU A 16 47.19 27.54 7.09
C LEU A 16 47.24 26.15 6.48
N LEU A 17 48.41 25.46 6.54
CA LEU A 17 48.58 24.11 6.07
C LEU A 17 47.80 23.08 6.89
N GLU A 18 47.78 23.22 8.20
CA GLU A 18 47.00 22.37 9.11
C GLU A 18 45.50 22.52 8.85
N ILE A 19 45.06 23.72 8.62
CA ILE A 19 43.69 24.08 8.27
C ILE A 19 43.32 23.44 6.94
N THR A 20 44.12 23.62 5.92
CA THR A 20 43.85 23.07 4.57
C THR A 20 43.73 21.52 4.62
N ARG A 21 44.56 20.84 5.40
CA ARG A 21 44.47 19.39 5.62
C ARG A 21 43.24 19.00 6.43
N ALA A 22 42.93 19.76 7.48
CA ALA A 22 41.83 19.48 8.37
C ALA A 22 40.45 19.66 7.71
N ILE A 23 40.38 20.64 6.82
CA ILE A 23 39.17 21.04 6.10
C ILE A 23 38.87 20.08 4.94
N THR A 24 39.88 19.55 4.28
CA THR A 24 39.70 18.62 3.14
C THR A 24 39.31 17.19 3.56
N GLN A 25 39.44 16.83 4.82
CA GLN A 25 39.18 15.46 5.31
C GLN A 25 37.88 15.31 6.09
N GLU A 26 37.29 16.40 6.60
CA GLU A 26 36.06 16.34 7.41
C GLU A 26 34.85 16.67 6.53
N LEU A 27 33.96 15.70 6.37
CA LEU A 27 32.71 15.84 5.61
C LEU A 27 31.50 16.11 6.53
N ASP A 28 31.66 15.91 7.84
CA ASP A 28 30.65 16.24 8.84
C ASP A 28 30.67 17.74 9.10
N LEU A 29 29.58 18.42 8.73
CA LEU A 29 29.47 19.86 8.80
C LEU A 29 29.64 20.39 10.22
N ASP A 30 29.05 19.74 11.22
CA ASP A 30 29.08 20.20 12.62
C ASP A 30 30.48 20.10 13.21
N LYS A 31 31.18 19.00 12.94
CA LYS A 31 32.58 18.80 13.33
C LYS A 31 33.50 19.78 12.63
N LEU A 32 33.25 20.03 11.35
CA LEU A 32 34.00 20.99 10.54
C LEU A 32 33.87 22.39 11.11
N LEU A 33 32.62 22.85 11.38
CA LEU A 33 32.36 24.18 11.95
C LEU A 33 32.99 24.37 13.34
N ALA A 34 32.89 23.37 14.21
CA ALA A 34 33.49 23.38 15.52
C ALA A 34 35.03 23.49 15.43
N ARG A 35 35.65 22.80 14.49
CA ARG A 35 37.09 22.83 14.24
C ARG A 35 37.54 24.19 13.67
N ILE A 36 36.82 24.71 12.67
CA ILE A 36 37.06 26.04 12.09
C ILE A 36 37.00 27.10 13.19
N LEU A 37 35.96 27.08 14.01
CA LEU A 37 35.75 28.04 15.06
C LEU A 37 36.90 28.00 16.10
N ARG A 38 37.28 26.83 16.57
CA ARG A 38 38.37 26.63 17.52
C ARG A 38 39.68 27.17 16.98
N ILE A 39 40.05 26.84 15.75
CA ILE A 39 41.30 27.32 15.14
C ILE A 39 41.25 28.84 14.97
N SER A 40 40.12 29.43 14.58
CA SER A 40 39.95 30.87 14.44
C SER A 40 40.13 31.63 15.78
N ILE A 41 39.59 31.06 16.85
CA ILE A 41 39.72 31.62 18.22
C ILE A 41 41.21 31.59 18.63
N GLU A 42 41.88 30.42 18.47
CA GLU A 42 43.30 30.26 18.83
C GLU A 42 44.20 31.19 18.02
N MET A 43 43.99 31.26 16.70
CA MET A 43 44.78 32.04 15.77
C MET A 43 44.74 33.54 16.09
N LEU A 44 43.59 34.04 16.52
CA LEU A 44 43.38 35.46 16.83
C LEU A 44 43.50 35.78 18.33
N ALA A 45 44.01 34.87 19.15
CA ALA A 45 44.01 34.99 20.62
C ALA A 45 42.63 35.42 21.16
N GLY A 46 41.55 34.87 20.59
CA GLY A 46 40.17 35.11 21.00
C GLY A 46 39.80 34.33 22.25
N GLN A 47 38.73 34.76 22.92
CA GLN A 47 38.18 34.11 24.12
C GLN A 47 36.87 33.38 23.78
N ALA A 48 36.12 33.89 22.80
CA ALA A 48 34.83 33.36 22.38
C ALA A 48 34.65 33.53 20.88
N GLY A 49 33.77 32.75 20.30
CA GLY A 49 33.44 32.87 18.88
C GLY A 49 32.14 32.14 18.50
N LEU A 50 31.63 32.52 17.33
CA LEU A 50 30.41 32.02 16.75
C LEU A 50 30.57 31.90 15.25
N ILE A 51 30.03 30.82 14.68
CA ILE A 51 29.78 30.72 13.23
C ILE A 51 28.27 30.57 13.03
N ALA A 52 27.69 31.44 12.22
CA ALA A 52 26.34 31.35 11.74
C ALA A 52 26.33 31.04 10.23
N LEU A 53 25.43 30.18 9.80
CA LEU A 53 25.24 29.81 8.41
C LEU A 53 23.92 30.38 7.90
N LYS A 54 23.88 30.79 6.66
CA LYS A 54 22.67 31.21 5.96
C LYS A 54 22.01 29.99 5.32
N LYS A 55 20.74 29.77 5.65
CA LYS A 55 19.87 28.76 5.01
C LYS A 55 18.68 29.46 4.37
N ASP A 56 17.85 28.72 3.62
CA ASP A 56 16.67 29.27 2.95
C ASP A 56 15.65 29.87 3.93
N ASP A 57 15.56 29.30 5.13
CA ASP A 57 14.68 29.74 6.23
C ASP A 57 15.30 30.80 7.16
N GLY A 58 16.51 31.28 6.85
CA GLY A 58 17.20 32.30 7.60
C GLY A 58 18.57 31.89 8.13
N TRP A 59 19.02 32.61 9.19
CA TRP A 59 20.33 32.40 9.80
C TRP A 59 20.27 31.39 10.94
N HIS A 60 21.18 30.43 10.92
CA HIS A 60 21.31 29.41 11.95
C HIS A 60 22.69 29.40 12.58
N VAL A 61 22.75 29.27 13.92
CA VAL A 61 24.02 29.11 14.63
C VAL A 61 24.55 27.71 14.34
N GLY A 62 25.63 27.60 13.57
CA GLY A 62 26.28 26.36 13.23
C GLY A 62 27.28 25.87 14.29
N SER A 63 28.02 26.83 14.92
CA SER A 63 28.92 26.52 16.04
C SER A 63 29.12 27.73 16.93
N ALA A 64 29.17 27.50 18.24
CA ALA A 64 29.42 28.55 19.21
C ALA A 64 30.37 28.06 20.33
N GLN A 65 31.36 28.88 20.72
CA GLN A 65 32.26 28.53 21.77
C GLN A 65 32.41 29.72 22.76
N LYS A 66 32.10 29.45 24.03
CA LYS A 66 32.18 30.40 25.15
C LYS A 66 31.43 31.74 24.88
N ILE A 67 30.35 31.71 24.12
CA ILE A 67 29.48 32.87 23.87
C ILE A 67 28.48 32.98 25.03
N PRO A 68 28.40 34.10 25.75
CA PRO A 68 27.36 34.35 26.74
C PRO A 68 25.96 34.33 26.08
N PRO A 69 24.94 33.72 26.71
CA PRO A 69 23.57 33.70 26.15
C PRO A 69 23.03 35.10 25.79
N ALA A 70 23.30 36.11 26.66
CA ALA A 70 22.90 37.50 26.40
C ALA A 70 23.49 38.03 25.10
N LEU A 71 24.77 37.73 24.79
CA LEU A 71 25.41 38.16 23.54
C LEU A 71 24.78 37.46 22.34
N LEU A 72 24.41 36.17 22.46
CA LEU A 72 23.76 35.42 21.40
C LEU A 72 22.41 36.05 21.02
N ASP A 73 21.61 36.47 21.99
CA ASP A 73 20.31 37.10 21.75
C ASP A 73 20.45 38.47 21.06
N TYR A 74 21.51 39.21 21.32
CA TYR A 74 21.81 40.43 20.58
C TYR A 74 22.35 40.19 19.17
N LEU A 75 23.00 39.07 18.90
CA LEU A 75 23.51 38.73 17.57
C LEU A 75 22.41 38.22 16.64
N LYS A 76 21.36 37.60 17.18
CA LYS A 76 20.22 37.09 16.38
C LYS A 76 19.56 38.17 15.51
N PRO A 77 19.21 39.35 16.00
CA PRO A 77 18.63 40.41 15.17
C PRO A 77 19.56 40.89 14.04
N LEU A 78 20.88 40.95 14.28
CA LEU A 78 21.87 41.32 13.25
C LEU A 78 21.95 40.29 12.13
N LEU A 79 21.62 39.02 12.42
CA LEU A 79 21.56 37.97 11.46
C LEU A 79 20.20 37.90 10.71
N ALA A 80 19.16 38.53 11.27
CA ALA A 80 17.81 38.50 10.68
C ALA A 80 17.58 39.61 9.62
N GLU A 81 18.42 40.66 9.59
CA GLU A 81 18.25 41.75 8.62
C GLU A 81 18.74 41.35 7.22
N GLU A 82 17.97 41.71 6.19
CA GLU A 82 18.31 41.47 4.76
C GLU A 82 19.59 42.22 4.32
N THR A 83 20.03 43.23 5.08
CA THR A 83 21.24 44.03 4.85
C THR A 83 22.55 43.25 4.92
N VAL A 84 22.53 41.98 5.25
CA VAL A 84 23.72 41.11 5.32
C VAL A 84 24.30 40.77 3.92
N SER A 85 23.63 41.12 2.83
CA SER A 85 24.14 40.91 1.46
C SER A 85 25.30 41.87 1.07
N GLU A 86 25.39 43.04 1.66
CA GLU A 86 26.49 43.98 1.46
C GLU A 86 27.09 44.38 2.82
N PHE A 87 27.86 43.45 3.41
CA PHE A 87 28.57 43.79 4.66
C PHE A 87 29.56 44.93 4.49
N ASN A 88 29.20 46.09 4.96
CA ASN A 88 30.21 47.06 5.30
C ASN A 88 30.95 46.57 6.58
N ILE A 89 32.05 45.82 6.34
CA ILE A 89 32.86 45.15 7.38
C ILE A 89 33.23 46.14 8.50
N ASN A 90 33.42 47.39 8.16
CA ASN A 90 33.81 48.44 9.14
C ASN A 90 32.59 48.82 10.03
N GLU A 91 31.41 48.85 9.51
CA GLU A 91 30.19 49.15 10.27
C GLU A 91 29.80 48.00 11.17
N LEU A 92 29.81 46.79 10.64
CA LEU A 92 29.61 45.56 11.42
C LEU A 92 30.62 45.48 12.58
N ASN A 93 31.89 45.71 12.33
CA ASN A 93 32.92 45.67 13.39
C ASN A 93 32.70 46.75 14.44
N ARG A 94 32.18 47.93 14.09
CA ARG A 94 31.79 48.98 15.08
C ARG A 94 30.61 48.52 15.94
N MET A 95 29.59 47.97 15.35
CA MET A 95 28.43 47.44 16.08
C MET A 95 28.83 46.30 17.01
N LEU A 96 29.61 45.32 16.52
CA LEU A 96 30.11 44.22 17.33
C LEU A 96 30.95 44.67 18.52
N LYS A 97 31.77 45.69 18.33
CA LYS A 97 32.59 46.28 19.40
C LYS A 97 31.71 46.89 20.49
N SER A 98 30.65 47.60 20.11
CA SER A 98 29.67 48.17 21.05
C SER A 98 28.89 47.06 21.79
N LEU A 99 28.42 46.03 21.07
CA LEU A 99 27.67 44.91 21.64
C LEU A 99 28.53 44.05 22.59
N ALA A 100 29.80 43.80 22.23
CA ALA A 100 30.73 43.06 23.09
C ALA A 100 30.94 43.75 24.42
N TYR A 101 31.00 45.08 24.44
CA TYR A 101 31.14 45.87 25.66
C TYR A 101 29.89 45.89 26.55
N THR A 102 28.70 45.95 25.94
CA THR A 102 27.42 46.11 26.67
C THR A 102 26.79 44.79 27.09
N ALA A 103 26.91 43.73 26.29
CA ALA A 103 26.17 42.47 26.46
C ALA A 103 26.99 41.31 27.03
N SER A 104 28.32 41.44 27.13
CA SER A 104 29.17 40.34 27.59
C SER A 104 30.02 40.76 28.79
N ARG A 105 29.88 40.05 29.89
CA ARG A 105 30.77 40.18 31.06
C ARG A 105 32.19 39.72 30.67
N GLY A 106 33.06 40.67 30.27
CA GLY A 106 34.47 40.42 30.03
C GLY A 106 34.92 40.38 28.56
N LEU A 107 34.05 40.37 27.57
CA LEU A 107 34.44 40.52 26.17
C LEU A 107 34.42 42.01 25.78
N LEU A 108 35.54 42.52 25.31
CA LEU A 108 35.74 43.97 25.06
C LEU A 108 35.74 44.32 23.57
N ASN A 109 36.16 43.42 22.71
CA ASN A 109 36.30 43.67 21.28
C ASN A 109 35.79 42.46 20.48
N GLY A 110 35.18 42.75 19.32
CA GLY A 110 34.70 41.74 18.37
C GLY A 110 35.12 42.05 16.95
N VAL A 111 35.28 41.01 16.15
CA VAL A 111 35.47 41.07 14.70
C VAL A 111 34.55 40.06 14.04
N GLY A 112 33.90 40.44 12.95
CA GLY A 112 33.07 39.55 12.13
C GLY A 112 33.52 39.59 10.69
N LEU A 113 33.54 38.43 10.04
CA LEU A 113 33.84 38.32 8.60
C LEU A 113 32.83 37.37 7.94
N PRO A 114 32.37 37.70 6.70
CA PRO A 114 31.56 36.83 5.94
C PRO A 114 32.33 35.59 5.45
N LEU A 115 31.69 34.43 5.39
CA LEU A 115 32.14 33.25 4.71
C LEU A 115 31.60 33.34 3.29
N LEU A 116 32.47 33.51 2.32
CA LEU A 116 32.13 33.73 0.91
C LEU A 116 32.48 32.49 0.10
N ALA A 117 31.48 31.83 -0.50
CA ALA A 117 31.66 30.77 -1.48
C ALA A 117 31.00 31.20 -2.80
N HIS A 118 31.71 31.08 -3.92
CA HIS A 118 31.21 31.47 -5.25
C HIS A 118 30.56 32.85 -5.30
N GLN A 119 31.14 33.84 -4.63
CA GLN A 119 30.64 35.22 -4.50
C GLN A 119 29.34 35.39 -3.70
N GLN A 120 28.86 34.32 -3.06
CA GLN A 120 27.69 34.35 -2.18
C GLN A 120 28.11 34.25 -0.71
N VAL A 121 27.39 34.97 0.15
CA VAL A 121 27.58 34.85 1.61
C VAL A 121 26.82 33.60 2.07
N ILE A 122 27.57 32.57 2.46
CA ILE A 122 27.03 31.32 3.00
C ILE A 122 27.00 31.28 4.52
N GLY A 123 27.71 32.20 5.16
CA GLY A 123 27.81 32.29 6.62
C GLY A 123 28.56 33.51 7.08
N VAL A 124 28.74 33.62 8.40
CA VAL A 124 29.54 34.65 9.06
C VAL A 124 30.27 34.03 10.24
N ILE A 125 31.53 34.46 10.48
CA ILE A 125 32.31 34.08 11.63
C ILE A 125 32.54 35.29 12.50
N PHE A 126 32.28 35.19 13.82
CA PHE A 126 32.52 36.20 14.83
C PHE A 126 33.54 35.69 15.83
N ILE A 127 34.58 36.53 16.14
CA ILE A 127 35.58 36.26 17.17
C ILE A 127 35.62 37.42 18.15
N PHE A 128 35.65 37.10 19.43
CA PHE A 128 35.64 38.08 20.53
C PHE A 128 36.87 37.94 21.43
N ARG A 129 37.38 39.11 21.95
CA ARG A 129 38.50 39.19 22.87
C ARG A 129 38.07 39.86 24.18
N ASN A 130 38.79 39.59 25.27
CA ASN A 130 38.54 40.16 26.60
C ASN A 130 39.56 41.27 27.00
N TYR A 131 40.39 41.73 26.07
CA TYR A 131 41.33 42.80 26.29
C TYR A 131 41.09 43.98 25.31
N SER A 132 41.64 45.16 25.69
CA SER A 132 41.34 46.43 25.01
C SER A 132 41.98 46.60 23.64
N ASP A 133 42.96 45.77 23.28
CA ASP A 133 43.65 45.89 21.99
C ASP A 133 42.69 45.56 20.83
N THR A 134 42.67 46.46 19.86
CA THR A 134 41.87 46.30 18.66
C THR A 134 42.48 45.26 17.72
N PHE A 135 41.66 44.57 16.94
CA PHE A 135 42.14 43.69 15.89
C PHE A 135 42.96 44.47 14.85
N SER A 136 44.22 44.11 14.69
CA SER A 136 45.13 44.72 13.73
C SER A 136 44.70 44.47 12.28
N LEU A 137 45.23 45.24 11.34
CA LEU A 137 45.04 44.97 9.90
C LEU A 137 45.55 43.59 9.50
N ASN A 138 46.62 43.13 10.17
CA ASN A 138 47.18 41.80 9.93
C ASN A 138 46.23 40.70 10.45
N ASP A 139 45.61 40.87 11.64
CA ASP A 139 44.61 39.92 12.17
C ASP A 139 43.43 39.80 11.21
N LYS A 140 42.94 40.94 10.67
CA LYS A 140 41.81 40.95 9.72
C LYS A 140 42.16 40.28 8.40
N ARG A 141 43.39 40.48 7.87
CA ARG A 141 43.85 39.81 6.64
C ARG A 141 43.98 38.30 6.83
N LEU A 142 44.53 37.90 7.97
CA LEU A 142 44.67 36.49 8.33
C LEU A 142 43.33 35.79 8.47
N LEU A 143 42.39 36.42 9.21
CA LEU A 143 41.03 35.88 9.36
C LEU A 143 40.30 35.82 8.02
N ARG A 144 40.52 36.79 7.11
CA ARG A 144 39.90 36.79 5.79
C ARG A 144 40.39 35.62 4.93
N ALA A 145 41.71 35.42 4.86
CA ALA A 145 42.27 34.29 4.13
C ALA A 145 41.77 32.95 4.68
N PHE A 146 41.58 32.87 5.99
CA PHE A 146 41.01 31.69 6.64
C PHE A 146 39.52 31.56 6.38
N ALA A 147 38.74 32.64 6.44
CA ALA A 147 37.30 32.63 6.16
C ALA A 147 37.01 32.18 4.72
N ASP A 148 37.85 32.58 3.75
CA ASP A 148 37.70 32.14 2.34
C ASP A 148 37.94 30.62 2.18
N GLN A 149 38.93 30.07 2.87
CA GLN A 149 39.17 28.62 2.88
C GLN A 149 38.06 27.84 3.61
N ALA A 150 37.64 28.38 4.78
CA ALA A 150 36.55 27.82 5.57
C ALA A 150 35.23 27.81 4.79
N ALA A 151 34.95 28.89 4.06
CA ALA A 151 33.75 28.99 3.24
C ALA A 151 33.68 27.89 2.17
N SER A 152 34.79 27.68 1.46
CA SER A 152 34.86 26.61 0.44
C SER A 152 34.60 25.24 1.04
N ALA A 153 35.15 24.96 2.22
CA ALA A 153 34.96 23.68 2.89
C ALA A 153 33.55 23.50 3.44
N VAL A 154 32.97 24.51 4.04
CA VAL A 154 31.59 24.52 4.52
C VAL A 154 30.62 24.26 3.34
N TYR A 155 30.84 24.96 2.23
CA TYR A 155 30.04 24.78 1.01
C TYR A 155 30.11 23.36 0.49
N ASN A 156 31.31 22.78 0.40
CA ASN A 156 31.48 21.38 -0.03
C ASN A 156 30.83 20.40 0.93
N ALA A 157 30.94 20.60 2.25
CA ALA A 157 30.29 19.75 3.24
C ALA A 157 28.75 19.83 3.15
N GLN A 158 28.20 21.03 2.92
CA GLN A 158 26.76 21.22 2.70
C GLN A 158 26.30 20.49 1.43
N LEU A 159 27.00 20.65 0.31
CA LEU A 159 26.67 19.94 -0.94
C LEU A 159 26.73 18.43 -0.76
N TYR A 160 27.78 17.92 -0.10
CA TYR A 160 27.89 16.51 0.18
C TYR A 160 26.74 15.98 1.04
N GLY A 161 26.41 16.72 2.10
CA GLY A 161 25.27 16.42 2.96
C GLY A 161 23.95 16.39 2.18
N GLN A 162 23.73 17.38 1.30
CA GLN A 162 22.54 17.46 0.47
C GLN A 162 22.45 16.28 -0.51
N VAL A 163 23.53 15.96 -1.22
CA VAL A 163 23.57 14.81 -2.14
C VAL A 163 23.30 13.50 -1.39
N THR A 164 23.91 13.34 -0.21
CA THR A 164 23.72 12.14 0.62
C THR A 164 22.26 12.03 1.09
N TYR A 165 21.67 13.12 1.55
CA TYR A 165 20.28 13.17 1.97
C TYR A 165 19.32 12.81 0.81
N GLU A 166 19.50 13.42 -0.37
CA GLU A 166 18.67 13.12 -1.55
C GLU A 166 18.82 11.67 -1.98
N LYS A 167 20.06 11.12 -1.95
CA LYS A 167 20.28 9.70 -2.22
C LYS A 167 19.53 8.80 -1.25
N GLN A 168 19.64 9.07 0.06
CA GLN A 168 18.92 8.28 1.09
C GLN A 168 17.41 8.39 0.93
N ARG A 169 16.91 9.58 0.58
CA ARG A 169 15.48 9.81 0.31
C ARG A 169 15.00 9.00 -0.88
N LEU A 170 15.73 9.01 -1.99
CA LEU A 170 15.42 8.20 -3.18
C LEU A 170 15.46 6.70 -2.86
N ASP A 171 16.47 6.26 -2.10
CA ASP A 171 16.57 4.87 -1.67
C ASP A 171 15.37 4.45 -0.81
N ALA A 172 14.95 5.29 0.12
CA ALA A 172 13.76 5.02 0.95
C ALA A 172 12.47 4.96 0.12
N LEU A 173 12.30 5.83 -0.88
CA LEU A 173 11.15 5.82 -1.79
C LEU A 173 11.11 4.52 -2.60
N LEU A 174 12.22 4.07 -3.16
CA LEU A 174 12.31 2.81 -3.89
C LEU A 174 11.99 1.61 -3.00
N GLU A 175 12.52 1.58 -1.77
CA GLU A 175 12.27 0.49 -0.81
C GLU A 175 10.83 0.47 -0.28
N SER A 176 10.14 1.62 -0.21
CA SER A 176 8.74 1.72 0.26
C SER A 176 7.70 1.48 -0.83
N ALA A 177 8.11 1.37 -2.10
CA ALA A 177 7.20 1.10 -3.20
C ALA A 177 6.49 -0.25 -3.02
N ALA A 178 5.18 -0.30 -3.31
CA ALA A 178 4.37 -1.51 -3.23
C ALA A 178 4.67 -2.49 -4.37
N ASP A 179 4.98 -1.97 -5.56
CA ASP A 179 5.39 -2.76 -6.72
C ASP A 179 6.84 -3.22 -6.58
N GLY A 180 7.16 -4.40 -7.10
CA GLY A 180 8.53 -4.87 -7.21
C GLY A 180 9.31 -3.99 -8.18
N ILE A 181 10.47 -3.47 -7.76
CA ILE A 181 11.32 -2.61 -8.59
C ILE A 181 12.65 -3.29 -8.81
N LEU A 182 13.10 -3.33 -10.08
CA LEU A 182 14.44 -3.71 -10.47
C LEU A 182 15.06 -2.60 -11.33
N ILE A 183 16.37 -2.47 -11.26
CA ILE A 183 17.16 -1.61 -12.14
C ILE A 183 18.18 -2.50 -12.83
N LEU A 184 18.17 -2.50 -14.16
CA LEU A 184 19.17 -3.18 -14.96
C LEU A 184 20.22 -2.21 -15.44
N ASN A 185 21.45 -2.72 -15.54
CA ASN A 185 22.49 -2.11 -16.33
C ASN A 185 22.19 -2.25 -17.85
N ALA A 186 22.94 -1.53 -18.68
CA ALA A 186 22.82 -1.63 -20.13
C ALA A 186 23.14 -3.03 -20.71
N ASP A 187 23.84 -3.88 -19.97
CA ASP A 187 24.13 -5.28 -20.30
C ASP A 187 23.09 -6.26 -19.77
N HIS A 188 21.95 -5.77 -19.28
CA HIS A 188 20.84 -6.52 -18.69
C HIS A 188 21.16 -7.25 -17.38
N THR A 189 22.28 -6.96 -16.74
CA THR A 189 22.51 -7.44 -15.38
C THR A 189 21.71 -6.63 -14.37
N ILE A 190 21.18 -7.29 -13.34
CA ILE A 190 20.38 -6.63 -12.30
C ILE A 190 21.33 -5.87 -11.36
N GLU A 191 21.29 -4.54 -11.43
CA GLU A 191 22.06 -3.66 -10.56
C GLU A 191 21.44 -3.57 -9.18
N ARG A 192 20.09 -3.46 -9.14
CA ARG A 192 19.37 -3.21 -7.89
C ARG A 192 17.98 -3.81 -7.90
N VAL A 193 17.53 -4.19 -6.70
CA VAL A 193 16.17 -4.70 -6.44
C VAL A 193 15.65 -4.15 -5.10
N ASN A 194 14.36 -3.81 -5.04
CA ASN A 194 13.72 -3.37 -3.79
C ASN A 194 13.16 -4.55 -2.96
N SER A 195 12.75 -4.25 -1.73
CA SER A 195 12.19 -5.25 -0.81
C SER A 195 10.85 -5.85 -1.27
N ALA A 196 10.05 -5.10 -2.05
CA ALA A 196 8.79 -5.61 -2.61
C ALA A 196 9.05 -6.74 -3.62
N PHE A 197 10.02 -6.57 -4.53
CA PHE A 197 10.37 -7.63 -5.49
C PHE A 197 10.94 -8.88 -4.81
N GLN A 198 11.78 -8.72 -3.77
CA GLN A 198 12.28 -9.85 -2.99
C GLN A 198 11.13 -10.70 -2.42
N LYS A 199 10.09 -10.05 -1.88
CA LYS A 199 8.89 -10.72 -1.36
C LYS A 199 8.07 -11.39 -2.47
N LEU A 200 7.90 -10.72 -3.60
CA LEU A 200 7.16 -11.25 -4.75
C LEU A 200 7.85 -12.47 -5.35
N TYR A 201 9.17 -12.41 -5.52
CA TYR A 201 9.96 -13.47 -6.15
C TYR A 201 10.32 -14.60 -5.18
N GLY A 202 10.41 -14.30 -3.87
CA GLY A 202 10.72 -15.27 -2.83
C GLY A 202 12.21 -15.52 -2.60
N GLN A 203 13.11 -14.64 -3.11
CA GLN A 203 14.55 -14.73 -2.91
C GLN A 203 15.13 -13.44 -2.34
N PRO A 204 16.22 -13.54 -1.53
CA PRO A 204 16.91 -12.37 -1.01
C PRO A 204 17.67 -11.61 -2.10
N ARG A 205 17.96 -10.33 -1.85
CA ARG A 205 18.63 -9.42 -2.79
C ARG A 205 19.96 -9.99 -3.32
N GLU A 206 20.72 -10.63 -2.45
CA GLU A 206 22.06 -11.15 -2.75
C GLU A 206 22.02 -12.25 -3.82
N GLU A 207 20.91 -12.97 -3.93
CA GLU A 207 20.71 -14.03 -4.92
C GLU A 207 20.14 -13.52 -6.24
N ILE A 208 19.66 -12.27 -6.28
CA ILE A 208 19.05 -11.65 -7.46
C ILE A 208 20.02 -10.67 -8.12
N THR A 209 20.70 -9.83 -7.32
CA THR A 209 21.61 -8.80 -7.83
C THR A 209 22.80 -9.43 -8.55
N GLY A 210 23.17 -8.87 -9.69
CA GLY A 210 24.27 -9.35 -10.56
C GLY A 210 23.87 -10.48 -11.50
N LYS A 211 22.66 -11.06 -11.39
CA LYS A 211 22.17 -12.03 -12.37
C LYS A 211 21.64 -11.33 -13.61
N ALA A 212 21.59 -12.08 -14.72
CA ALA A 212 20.95 -11.58 -15.94
C ALA A 212 19.44 -11.50 -15.78
N HIS A 213 18.82 -10.49 -16.40
CA HIS A 213 17.36 -10.31 -16.43
C HIS A 213 16.62 -11.60 -16.81
N ALA A 214 17.05 -12.28 -17.88
CA ALA A 214 16.43 -13.51 -18.38
C ALA A 214 16.51 -14.72 -17.43
N GLU A 215 17.36 -14.68 -16.40
CA GLU A 215 17.41 -15.71 -15.37
C GLU A 215 16.33 -15.51 -14.30
N ILE A 216 15.94 -14.28 -14.04
CA ILE A 216 15.02 -13.88 -12.98
C ILE A 216 13.60 -13.66 -13.52
N ILE A 217 13.44 -12.89 -14.59
CA ILE A 217 12.14 -12.66 -15.24
C ILE A 217 11.91 -13.75 -16.29
N ARG A 218 11.42 -14.89 -15.82
CA ARG A 218 11.09 -16.04 -16.65
C ARG A 218 9.59 -16.27 -16.67
N TRP A 219 9.06 -16.45 -17.85
CA TRP A 219 7.62 -16.69 -18.02
C TRP A 219 7.30 -18.19 -17.94
N ALA A 220 6.31 -18.55 -17.18
CA ALA A 220 5.82 -19.92 -17.05
C ALA A 220 4.96 -20.37 -18.25
N SER A 221 4.37 -19.42 -18.96
CA SER A 221 3.60 -19.57 -20.20
C SER A 221 3.89 -18.38 -21.11
N ASP A 222 3.45 -18.47 -22.37
CA ASP A 222 3.60 -17.32 -23.30
C ASP A 222 2.97 -16.06 -22.74
N PRO A 223 3.73 -14.98 -22.58
CA PRO A 223 3.22 -13.72 -22.01
C PRO A 223 2.36 -12.97 -23.04
N HIS A 224 1.53 -12.07 -22.54
CA HIS A 224 0.80 -11.10 -23.35
C HIS A 224 1.65 -9.84 -23.53
N GLY A 225 1.99 -9.51 -24.78
CA GLY A 225 2.91 -8.43 -25.16
C GLY A 225 4.28 -8.96 -25.57
N ALA A 226 5.07 -8.15 -26.26
CA ALA A 226 6.42 -8.51 -26.67
C ALA A 226 7.36 -8.51 -25.45
N THR A 227 8.19 -9.52 -25.31
CA THR A 227 9.23 -9.58 -24.27
C THR A 227 10.28 -8.49 -24.47
N LEU A 228 11.15 -8.28 -23.46
CA LEU A 228 12.25 -7.32 -23.57
C LEU A 228 13.15 -7.66 -24.77
N GLU A 229 13.51 -8.91 -24.89
CA GLU A 229 14.41 -9.42 -25.94
C GLU A 229 13.77 -9.28 -27.35
N GLU A 230 12.49 -9.58 -27.50
CA GLU A 230 11.75 -9.39 -28.74
C GLU A 230 11.67 -7.91 -29.13
N SER A 231 11.32 -7.07 -28.17
CA SER A 231 11.20 -5.62 -28.38
C SER A 231 12.52 -4.98 -28.76
N GLU A 232 13.62 -5.40 -28.17
CA GLU A 232 14.97 -4.93 -28.53
C GLU A 232 15.38 -5.37 -29.92
N SER A 233 15.01 -6.58 -30.35
CA SER A 233 15.24 -7.04 -31.72
C SER A 233 14.51 -6.19 -32.75
N GLU A 234 13.40 -5.53 -32.35
CA GLU A 234 12.62 -4.58 -33.14
C GLU A 234 13.10 -3.12 -32.98
N GLY A 235 14.15 -2.89 -32.17
CA GLY A 235 14.81 -1.59 -32.01
C GLY A 235 14.37 -0.79 -30.77
N TRP A 236 13.66 -1.40 -29.81
CA TRP A 236 13.40 -0.76 -28.52
C TRP A 236 14.72 -0.58 -27.73
N PRO A 237 14.91 0.51 -27.00
CA PRO A 237 14.06 1.70 -26.88
C PRO A 237 14.39 2.77 -27.94
N LEU A 238 13.37 3.21 -28.68
CA LEU A 238 13.54 4.26 -29.70
C LEU A 238 13.63 5.68 -29.12
N THR A 239 13.03 5.90 -27.96
CA THR A 239 12.96 7.21 -27.28
C THR A 239 13.04 7.03 -25.76
N PRO A 240 13.44 8.07 -25.00
CA PRO A 240 13.43 8.04 -23.53
C PRO A 240 12.05 7.75 -22.90
N ASN A 241 10.98 7.94 -23.62
CA ASN A 241 9.62 7.70 -23.14
C ASN A 241 9.02 6.38 -23.66
N ALA A 242 9.81 5.54 -24.33
CA ALA A 242 9.37 4.25 -24.84
C ALA A 242 9.23 3.26 -23.68
N SER A 243 8.03 3.16 -23.10
CA SER A 243 7.73 2.12 -22.11
C SER A 243 7.26 0.85 -22.81
N LEU A 244 7.73 -0.31 -22.32
CA LEU A 244 7.29 -1.63 -22.74
C LEU A 244 6.47 -2.23 -21.60
N TYR A 245 5.32 -2.86 -21.91
CA TYR A 245 4.49 -3.56 -20.93
C TYR A 245 4.28 -5.02 -21.37
N VAL A 246 4.51 -5.93 -20.43
CA VAL A 246 4.37 -7.37 -20.64
C VAL A 246 3.56 -7.93 -19.47
N GLU A 247 2.56 -8.76 -19.74
CA GLU A 247 1.75 -9.44 -18.72
C GLU A 247 1.85 -10.94 -18.86
N GLY A 248 2.06 -11.66 -17.75
CA GLY A 248 2.15 -13.12 -17.79
C GLY A 248 2.31 -13.72 -16.39
N ASP A 249 2.55 -15.01 -16.38
CA ASP A 249 2.82 -15.74 -15.14
C ASP A 249 4.33 -15.85 -14.94
N LEU A 250 4.84 -15.10 -13.95
CA LEU A 250 6.25 -15.14 -13.56
C LEU A 250 6.57 -16.48 -12.90
N TYR A 251 7.56 -17.19 -13.44
CA TYR A 251 8.10 -18.38 -12.80
C TYR A 251 8.79 -18.02 -11.50
N ARG A 252 8.47 -18.75 -10.43
CA ARG A 252 9.09 -18.59 -9.10
C ARG A 252 9.79 -19.87 -8.68
N PRO A 253 10.93 -19.77 -7.95
CA PRO A 253 11.57 -20.94 -7.35
C PRO A 253 10.64 -21.71 -6.42
N ASP A 254 9.81 -20.98 -5.64
CA ASP A 254 8.78 -21.55 -4.77
C ASP A 254 7.40 -21.36 -5.41
N PRO A 255 6.71 -22.45 -5.77
CA PRO A 255 5.35 -22.39 -6.32
C PRO A 255 4.35 -21.74 -5.35
N PRO A 256 3.24 -21.18 -5.84
CA PRO A 256 2.81 -21.12 -7.24
C PRO A 256 3.49 -20.00 -8.04
N ASN A 257 3.43 -20.11 -9.39
CA ASN A 257 3.79 -19.00 -10.28
C ASN A 257 2.92 -17.77 -9.97
N LEU A 258 3.46 -16.58 -10.23
CA LEU A 258 2.82 -15.33 -9.87
C LEU A 258 2.32 -14.59 -11.12
N PRO A 259 1.03 -14.28 -11.26
CA PRO A 259 0.55 -13.42 -12.33
C PRO A 259 1.03 -11.99 -12.12
N VAL A 260 1.81 -11.47 -13.07
CA VAL A 260 2.42 -10.14 -12.97
C VAL A 260 2.23 -9.32 -14.25
N GLY A 261 2.22 -7.99 -14.06
CA GLY A 261 2.44 -7.02 -15.12
C GLY A 261 3.81 -6.39 -14.94
N VAL A 262 4.63 -6.46 -15.97
CA VAL A 262 6.00 -5.93 -15.96
C VAL A 262 6.08 -4.75 -16.91
N THR A 263 6.51 -3.60 -16.40
CA THR A 263 6.73 -2.38 -17.18
C THR A 263 8.22 -2.10 -17.23
N TYR A 264 8.77 -1.89 -18.42
CA TYR A 264 10.14 -1.50 -18.65
C TYR A 264 10.19 -0.05 -19.11
N ALA A 265 11.08 0.74 -18.53
CA ALA A 265 11.31 2.14 -18.88
C ALA A 265 12.83 2.39 -19.03
N PRO A 266 13.31 2.86 -20.18
CA PRO A 266 14.72 3.11 -20.40
C PRO A 266 15.16 4.41 -19.73
N LEU A 267 16.35 4.42 -19.17
CA LEU A 267 17.02 5.59 -18.62
C LEU A 267 18.26 5.89 -19.46
N PHE A 268 18.30 7.07 -20.07
CA PHE A 268 19.41 7.50 -20.92
C PHE A 268 20.37 8.41 -20.15
N ALA A 269 21.66 8.31 -20.49
CA ALA A 269 22.67 9.24 -20.06
C ALA A 269 22.59 10.56 -20.85
N ALA A 270 23.36 11.59 -20.43
CA ALA A 270 23.36 12.89 -21.08
C ALA A 270 23.89 12.85 -22.55
N ASP A 271 24.63 11.82 -22.91
CA ASP A 271 25.14 11.55 -24.28
C ASP A 271 24.13 10.74 -25.13
N ASN A 272 22.92 10.52 -24.62
CA ASN A 272 21.85 9.74 -25.26
C ASN A 272 22.16 8.24 -25.39
N SER A 273 23.14 7.71 -24.67
CA SER A 273 23.36 6.26 -24.53
C SER A 273 22.40 5.67 -23.48
N LEU A 274 21.93 4.42 -23.68
CA LEU A 274 21.15 3.69 -22.69
C LEU A 274 22.03 3.44 -21.45
N ARG A 275 21.64 3.97 -20.32
CA ARG A 275 22.35 3.81 -19.06
C ARG A 275 21.81 2.66 -18.23
N ASN A 276 20.52 2.67 -18.00
CA ASN A 276 19.82 1.67 -17.19
C ASN A 276 18.44 1.40 -17.78
N ILE A 277 17.82 0.28 -17.39
CA ILE A 277 16.41 0.00 -17.62
C ILE A 277 15.75 -0.13 -16.26
N PHE A 278 14.75 0.71 -16.01
CA PHE A 278 13.90 0.62 -14.82
C PHE A 278 12.77 -0.37 -15.10
N ILE A 279 12.57 -1.32 -14.17
CA ILE A 279 11.51 -2.32 -14.26
C ILE A 279 10.60 -2.20 -13.06
N SER A 280 9.29 -2.13 -13.32
CA SER A 280 8.24 -2.24 -12.30
C SER A 280 7.48 -3.54 -12.50
N VAL A 281 7.39 -4.37 -11.45
CA VAL A 281 6.69 -5.65 -11.43
C VAL A 281 5.51 -5.55 -10.47
N ARG A 282 4.32 -5.61 -11.02
CA ARG A 282 3.06 -5.52 -10.26
C ARG A 282 2.41 -6.89 -10.13
N ASP A 283 2.02 -7.26 -8.91
CA ASP A 283 1.21 -8.45 -8.65
C ASP A 283 -0.22 -8.25 -9.16
N LEU A 284 -0.65 -9.10 -10.07
CA LEU A 284 -1.99 -9.10 -10.67
C LEU A 284 -2.92 -10.17 -10.07
N THR A 285 -2.51 -10.87 -9.01
CA THR A 285 -3.30 -11.98 -8.42
C THR A 285 -4.72 -11.53 -8.07
N HIS A 286 -4.86 -10.45 -7.34
CA HIS A 286 -6.19 -9.92 -6.97
C HIS A 286 -7.01 -9.49 -8.19
N PHE A 287 -6.36 -8.85 -9.16
CA PHE A 287 -7.04 -8.40 -10.38
C PHE A 287 -7.53 -9.58 -11.20
N ARG A 288 -6.68 -10.58 -11.48
CA ARG A 288 -7.07 -11.78 -12.23
C ARG A 288 -8.14 -12.60 -11.52
N THR A 289 -8.04 -12.74 -10.19
CA THR A 289 -9.06 -13.44 -9.39
C THR A 289 -10.42 -12.73 -9.51
N ALA A 290 -10.45 -11.42 -9.38
CA ALA A 290 -11.68 -10.63 -9.52
C ALA A 290 -12.26 -10.73 -10.95
N GLU A 291 -11.42 -10.70 -11.97
CA GLU A 291 -11.84 -10.81 -13.37
C GLU A 291 -12.37 -12.22 -13.68
N GLN A 292 -11.73 -13.25 -13.15
CA GLN A 292 -12.18 -14.64 -13.28
C GLN A 292 -13.53 -14.88 -12.60
N VAL A 293 -13.73 -14.33 -11.39
CA VAL A 293 -15.02 -14.37 -10.70
C VAL A 293 -16.10 -13.65 -11.52
N LYS A 294 -15.79 -12.48 -12.10
CA LYS A 294 -16.71 -11.75 -12.98
C LYS A 294 -17.05 -12.52 -14.26
N SER A 295 -16.07 -13.13 -14.90
CA SER A 295 -16.27 -13.92 -16.12
C SER A 295 -17.11 -15.17 -15.84
N THR A 296 -16.82 -15.89 -14.76
CA THR A 296 -17.58 -17.03 -14.28
C THR A 296 -19.03 -16.63 -13.98
N PHE A 297 -19.24 -15.48 -13.32
CA PHE A 297 -20.57 -14.93 -13.07
C PHE A 297 -21.38 -14.77 -14.35
N ILE A 298 -20.84 -14.06 -15.36
CA ILE A 298 -21.53 -13.80 -16.63
C ILE A 298 -21.87 -15.13 -17.33
N SER A 299 -20.95 -16.07 -17.33
CA SER A 299 -21.14 -17.38 -17.97
C SER A 299 -22.24 -18.20 -17.29
N VAL A 300 -22.19 -18.34 -15.96
CA VAL A 300 -23.18 -19.10 -15.17
C VAL A 300 -24.58 -18.47 -15.30
N VAL A 301 -24.68 -17.15 -15.12
CA VAL A 301 -25.97 -16.45 -15.24
C VAL A 301 -26.57 -16.63 -16.64
N SER A 302 -25.75 -16.46 -17.68
CA SER A 302 -26.21 -16.64 -19.07
C SER A 302 -26.73 -18.05 -19.34
N HIS A 303 -26.05 -19.07 -18.80
CA HIS A 303 -26.45 -20.46 -18.94
C HIS A 303 -27.76 -20.76 -18.19
N GLU A 304 -27.85 -20.35 -16.93
CA GLU A 304 -29.01 -20.62 -16.07
C GLU A 304 -30.27 -19.83 -16.49
N LEU A 305 -30.12 -18.65 -17.12
CA LEU A 305 -31.23 -17.91 -17.73
C LEU A 305 -31.69 -18.52 -19.06
N ARG A 306 -30.76 -19.09 -19.85
CA ARG A 306 -31.09 -19.61 -21.17
C ARG A 306 -31.99 -20.85 -21.09
N THR A 307 -31.80 -21.70 -20.10
CA THR A 307 -32.53 -22.96 -19.92
C THR A 307 -34.03 -22.78 -19.72
N PRO A 308 -34.49 -21.99 -18.72
CA PRO A 308 -35.95 -21.75 -18.53
C PRO A 308 -36.56 -21.03 -19.73
N VAL A 309 -35.86 -20.05 -20.33
CA VAL A 309 -36.36 -19.36 -21.55
C VAL A 309 -36.53 -20.33 -22.72
N ALA A 310 -35.61 -21.30 -22.91
CA ALA A 310 -35.73 -22.30 -23.95
C ALA A 310 -36.92 -23.26 -23.72
N LEU A 311 -37.16 -23.61 -22.45
CA LEU A 311 -38.34 -24.47 -22.08
C LEU A 311 -39.65 -23.71 -22.32
N ILE A 312 -39.78 -22.50 -21.80
CA ILE A 312 -40.96 -21.63 -22.02
C ILE A 312 -41.23 -21.50 -23.54
N LYS A 313 -40.19 -21.17 -24.33
CA LYS A 313 -40.32 -21.00 -25.77
C LYS A 313 -40.70 -22.33 -26.46
N GLY A 314 -40.13 -23.45 -26.01
CA GLY A 314 -40.41 -24.77 -26.54
C GLY A 314 -41.88 -25.16 -26.34
N TYR A 315 -42.38 -25.11 -25.11
CA TYR A 315 -43.78 -25.45 -24.81
C TYR A 315 -44.75 -24.50 -25.48
N ALA A 316 -44.50 -23.17 -25.43
CA ALA A 316 -45.32 -22.17 -26.13
C ALA A 316 -45.36 -22.42 -27.66
N SER A 317 -44.20 -22.76 -28.27
CA SER A 317 -44.12 -23.09 -29.69
C SER A 317 -44.88 -24.38 -30.04
N THR A 318 -44.80 -25.37 -29.14
CA THR A 318 -45.52 -26.64 -29.29
C THR A 318 -47.02 -26.41 -29.25
N LEU A 319 -47.53 -25.70 -28.26
CA LEU A 319 -48.96 -25.37 -28.15
C LEU A 319 -49.50 -24.55 -29.31
N ARG A 320 -48.65 -23.74 -29.99
CA ARG A 320 -49.03 -22.90 -31.14
C ARG A 320 -49.06 -23.63 -32.49
N ARG A 321 -48.76 -24.91 -32.54
CA ARG A 321 -48.77 -25.69 -33.81
C ARG A 321 -50.18 -25.90 -34.32
N ASP A 322 -50.44 -25.45 -35.55
CA ASP A 322 -51.73 -25.54 -36.21
C ASP A 322 -52.06 -26.95 -36.73
N ASP A 323 -51.02 -27.81 -36.84
CA ASP A 323 -51.11 -29.21 -37.35
C ASP A 323 -51.41 -30.23 -36.24
N ALA A 324 -51.50 -29.76 -34.96
CA ALA A 324 -51.76 -30.64 -33.79
C ALA A 324 -53.05 -30.20 -33.08
N ARG A 325 -53.83 -31.21 -32.66
CA ARG A 325 -54.92 -31.04 -31.71
C ARG A 325 -54.46 -31.56 -30.36
N TRP A 326 -54.40 -30.65 -29.40
CA TRP A 326 -53.94 -30.96 -28.03
C TRP A 326 -55.15 -31.25 -27.14
N ASP A 327 -55.07 -32.33 -26.36
CA ASP A 327 -56.05 -32.59 -25.29
C ASP A 327 -55.87 -31.51 -24.20
N ARG A 328 -56.96 -31.30 -23.47
CA ARG A 328 -56.97 -30.26 -22.40
C ARG A 328 -55.90 -30.48 -21.35
N ASP A 329 -55.66 -31.73 -20.97
CA ASP A 329 -54.64 -32.11 -19.98
C ASP A 329 -53.22 -31.74 -20.47
N VAL A 330 -52.92 -31.99 -21.75
CA VAL A 330 -51.62 -31.59 -22.37
C VAL A 330 -51.43 -30.07 -22.40
N ILE A 331 -52.53 -29.34 -22.65
CA ILE A 331 -52.49 -27.86 -22.60
C ILE A 331 -52.21 -27.37 -21.16
N GLU A 332 -52.99 -27.91 -20.18
CA GLU A 332 -52.81 -27.55 -18.76
C GLU A 332 -51.44 -27.92 -18.25
N ASP A 333 -50.89 -29.08 -18.53
CA ASP A 333 -49.53 -29.49 -18.18
C ASP A 333 -48.48 -28.60 -18.81
N SER A 334 -48.64 -28.24 -20.08
CA SER A 334 -47.70 -27.34 -20.78
C SER A 334 -47.71 -25.93 -20.25
N LEU A 335 -48.89 -25.39 -19.90
CA LEU A 335 -49.03 -24.08 -19.27
C LEU A 335 -48.45 -24.07 -17.85
N MET A 336 -48.63 -25.16 -17.10
CA MET A 336 -48.02 -25.35 -15.78
C MET A 336 -46.49 -25.27 -15.84
N VAL A 337 -45.85 -25.96 -16.81
CA VAL A 337 -44.40 -25.91 -17.00
C VAL A 337 -43.94 -24.49 -17.39
N ILE A 338 -44.70 -23.77 -18.23
CA ILE A 338 -44.40 -22.41 -18.62
C ILE A 338 -44.42 -21.50 -17.37
N GLU A 339 -45.46 -21.61 -16.53
CA GLU A 339 -45.63 -20.86 -15.30
C GLU A 339 -44.49 -21.17 -14.31
N GLU A 340 -44.18 -22.41 -14.05
CA GLU A 340 -43.09 -22.83 -13.16
C GLU A 340 -41.72 -22.27 -13.61
N GLU A 341 -41.41 -22.32 -14.90
CA GLU A 341 -40.10 -21.82 -15.40
C GLU A 341 -40.07 -20.29 -15.45
N ALA A 342 -41.23 -19.59 -15.61
CA ALA A 342 -41.32 -18.13 -15.48
C ALA A 342 -41.12 -17.67 -14.04
N ASP A 343 -41.72 -18.35 -13.05
CA ASP A 343 -41.56 -18.09 -11.63
C ASP A 343 -40.10 -18.34 -11.20
N ARG A 344 -39.50 -19.41 -11.71
CA ARG A 344 -38.10 -19.72 -11.47
C ARG A 344 -37.16 -18.64 -12.02
N LEU A 345 -37.47 -18.10 -13.22
CA LEU A 345 -36.71 -17.01 -13.83
C LEU A 345 -36.84 -15.74 -13.00
N SER A 346 -38.03 -15.39 -12.53
CA SER A 346 -38.28 -14.23 -11.68
C SER A 346 -37.49 -14.35 -10.38
N LYS A 347 -37.55 -15.50 -9.70
CA LYS A 347 -36.76 -15.74 -8.50
C LYS A 347 -35.26 -15.60 -8.72
N MET A 348 -34.76 -16.08 -9.87
CA MET A 348 -33.33 -15.97 -10.19
C MET A 348 -32.91 -14.51 -10.40
N ILE A 349 -33.76 -13.69 -11.04
CA ILE A 349 -33.52 -12.25 -11.22
C ILE A 349 -33.47 -11.56 -9.85
N ASP A 350 -34.41 -11.87 -8.94
CA ASP A 350 -34.43 -11.30 -7.59
C ASP A 350 -33.19 -11.69 -6.79
N ASP A 351 -32.77 -12.96 -6.85
CA ASP A 351 -31.54 -13.43 -6.21
C ASP A 351 -30.29 -12.71 -6.74
N LEU A 352 -30.21 -12.42 -8.07
CA LEU A 352 -29.13 -11.66 -8.68
C LEU A 352 -29.11 -10.20 -8.25
N LEU A 353 -30.30 -9.55 -8.18
CA LEU A 353 -30.44 -8.18 -7.71
C LEU A 353 -30.04 -8.04 -6.23
N ASP A 354 -30.49 -8.99 -5.39
CA ASP A 354 -30.09 -9.03 -3.98
C ASP A 354 -28.58 -9.24 -3.84
N ALA A 355 -27.98 -10.15 -4.59
CA ALA A 355 -26.53 -10.37 -4.58
C ALA A 355 -25.74 -9.12 -5.04
N SER A 356 -26.26 -8.37 -6.01
CA SER A 356 -25.65 -7.12 -6.48
C SER A 356 -25.76 -6.00 -5.43
N ARG A 357 -26.91 -5.87 -4.76
CA ARG A 357 -27.13 -4.88 -3.68
C ARG A 357 -26.21 -5.15 -2.48
N LEU A 358 -26.03 -6.41 -2.10
CA LEU A 358 -25.11 -6.82 -1.05
C LEU A 358 -23.66 -6.41 -1.34
N GLN A 359 -23.22 -6.55 -2.60
CA GLN A 359 -21.87 -6.09 -2.99
C GLN A 359 -21.67 -4.57 -2.85
N ALA A 360 -22.73 -3.82 -3.12
CA ALA A 360 -22.70 -2.36 -2.98
C ALA A 360 -22.83 -1.86 -1.53
N GLY A 361 -22.87 -2.77 -0.54
CA GLY A 361 -23.06 -2.43 0.88
C GLY A 361 -24.45 -1.92 1.22
N GLY A 362 -25.46 -2.21 0.37
CA GLY A 362 -26.77 -1.57 0.40
C GLY A 362 -27.94 -2.44 0.83
N LEU A 363 -27.76 -3.48 1.65
CA LEU A 363 -28.90 -4.21 2.19
C LEU A 363 -29.50 -3.42 3.37
N SER A 364 -30.59 -2.70 3.13
CA SER A 364 -31.38 -2.11 4.21
C SER A 364 -32.30 -3.19 4.83
N LEU A 365 -32.18 -3.38 6.14
CA LEU A 365 -33.01 -4.31 6.90
C LEU A 365 -34.18 -3.58 7.56
N ASN A 366 -35.35 -4.17 7.50
CA ASN A 366 -36.53 -3.70 8.25
C ASN A 366 -36.66 -4.51 9.54
N MET A 367 -35.99 -4.06 10.58
CA MET A 367 -35.86 -4.77 11.85
C MET A 367 -37.17 -4.68 12.65
N ASN A 368 -37.74 -5.83 13.02
CA ASN A 368 -38.93 -5.95 13.85
C ASN A 368 -38.74 -7.10 14.83
N ASP A 369 -39.53 -7.13 15.90
CA ASP A 369 -39.58 -8.26 16.82
C ASP A 369 -40.35 -9.41 16.16
N ILE A 370 -39.67 -10.50 15.86
CA ILE A 370 -40.26 -11.66 15.16
C ILE A 370 -40.16 -12.94 16.00
N SER A 371 -41.15 -13.82 15.82
CA SER A 371 -41.13 -15.17 16.38
C SER A 371 -40.52 -16.13 15.33
N ILE A 372 -39.31 -16.54 15.54
CA ILE A 372 -38.66 -17.54 14.67
C ILE A 372 -39.35 -18.88 14.71
N GLN A 373 -39.86 -19.29 15.89
CA GLN A 373 -40.64 -20.52 16.04
C GLN A 373 -41.87 -20.54 15.14
N ASN A 374 -42.68 -19.46 15.15
CA ASN A 374 -43.84 -19.35 14.29
C ASN A 374 -43.46 -19.33 12.81
N LEU A 375 -42.41 -18.60 12.46
CA LEU A 375 -41.92 -18.54 11.10
C LEU A 375 -41.46 -19.91 10.60
N ALA A 376 -40.73 -20.66 11.42
CA ALA A 376 -40.26 -22.02 11.10
C ALA A 376 -41.44 -22.98 10.91
N SER A 377 -42.47 -22.93 11.79
CA SER A 377 -43.68 -23.74 11.66
C SER A 377 -44.48 -23.45 10.38
N GLN A 378 -44.67 -22.15 10.05
CA GLN A 378 -45.33 -21.76 8.80
C GLN A 378 -44.59 -22.28 7.56
N LEU A 379 -43.25 -22.25 7.60
CA LEU A 379 -42.44 -22.76 6.49
C LEU A 379 -42.47 -24.28 6.43
N ALA A 380 -42.41 -25.00 7.56
CA ALA A 380 -42.56 -26.45 7.60
C ALA A 380 -43.90 -26.89 6.99
N ASP A 381 -45.03 -26.27 7.37
CA ASP A 381 -46.35 -26.56 6.80
C ASP A 381 -46.42 -26.29 5.29
N ARG A 382 -45.84 -25.13 4.85
CA ARG A 382 -45.80 -24.74 3.44
C ARG A 382 -45.00 -25.74 2.58
N PHE A 383 -43.90 -26.26 3.07
CA PHE A 383 -43.03 -27.18 2.34
C PHE A 383 -43.42 -28.65 2.53
N ALA A 384 -44.40 -28.98 3.40
CA ALA A 384 -44.85 -30.36 3.66
C ALA A 384 -45.30 -31.09 2.36
N SER A 385 -46.07 -30.40 1.51
CA SER A 385 -46.49 -30.96 0.21
C SER A 385 -45.37 -31.24 -0.77
N GLN A 386 -44.30 -30.44 -0.68
CA GLN A 386 -43.09 -30.58 -1.55
C GLN A 386 -42.12 -31.64 -1.02
N ALA A 387 -42.17 -31.94 0.27
CA ALA A 387 -41.31 -32.91 0.92
C ALA A 387 -41.63 -34.38 0.54
N GLY A 388 -42.80 -34.63 -0.09
CA GLY A 388 -43.26 -35.98 -0.46
C GLY A 388 -43.57 -36.86 0.75
N SER A 389 -42.86 -37.96 0.92
CA SER A 389 -43.01 -38.87 2.06
C SER A 389 -42.19 -38.52 3.29
N ARG A 390 -41.47 -37.39 3.27
CA ARG A 390 -40.60 -36.93 4.36
C ARG A 390 -41.34 -35.98 5.29
N SER A 391 -40.93 -36.01 6.57
CA SER A 391 -41.46 -35.05 7.55
C SER A 391 -40.53 -33.82 7.66
N ILE A 392 -41.15 -32.66 7.79
CA ILE A 392 -40.42 -31.43 8.18
C ILE A 392 -40.82 -31.10 9.60
N ASN A 393 -39.92 -31.36 10.52
CA ASN A 393 -40.13 -31.24 11.95
C ASN A 393 -39.60 -29.94 12.48
N THR A 394 -40.27 -29.33 13.51
CA THR A 394 -39.78 -28.19 14.22
C THR A 394 -39.45 -28.56 15.65
N ALA A 395 -38.29 -28.22 16.16
CA ALA A 395 -37.82 -28.54 17.51
C ALA A 395 -37.33 -27.25 18.20
N PHE A 396 -38.25 -26.60 18.92
CA PHE A 396 -37.96 -25.39 19.68
C PHE A 396 -38.34 -25.60 21.16
N PRO A 397 -37.62 -24.92 22.10
CA PRO A 397 -38.04 -24.86 23.48
C PRO A 397 -39.42 -24.22 23.63
N GLU A 398 -40.18 -24.58 24.69
CA GLU A 398 -41.55 -24.12 24.92
C GLU A 398 -41.64 -22.58 24.99
N HIS A 399 -40.60 -21.93 25.48
CA HIS A 399 -40.46 -20.45 25.54
C HIS A 399 -39.26 -19.99 24.73
N PHE A 400 -39.43 -19.93 23.42
CA PHE A 400 -38.38 -19.39 22.55
C PHE A 400 -38.51 -17.85 22.43
N PRO A 401 -37.43 -17.07 22.61
CA PRO A 401 -37.49 -15.62 22.63
C PRO A 401 -37.83 -15.02 21.26
N LEU A 402 -38.46 -13.83 21.28
CA LEU A 402 -38.52 -12.97 20.10
C LEU A 402 -37.16 -12.39 19.83
N ILE A 403 -36.86 -12.17 18.56
CA ILE A 403 -35.62 -11.54 18.12
C ILE A 403 -35.93 -10.33 17.25
N SER A 404 -35.08 -9.31 17.33
CA SER A 404 -35.11 -8.19 16.39
C SER A 404 -34.43 -8.60 15.08
N ALA A 405 -35.21 -8.77 14.01
CA ALA A 405 -34.73 -9.15 12.70
C ALA A 405 -35.71 -8.73 11.58
N ASP A 406 -35.25 -8.75 10.34
CA ASP A 406 -36.11 -8.59 9.15
C ASP A 406 -36.76 -9.94 8.82
N GLU A 407 -38.09 -10.06 9.08
CA GLU A 407 -38.83 -11.29 8.87
C GLU A 407 -38.73 -11.78 7.42
N THR A 408 -38.82 -10.89 6.44
CA THR A 408 -38.78 -11.24 5.03
C THR A 408 -37.45 -11.87 4.68
N ARG A 409 -36.34 -11.31 5.18
CA ARG A 409 -35.00 -11.81 4.94
C ARG A 409 -34.70 -13.09 5.69
N ILE A 410 -35.14 -13.23 6.95
CA ILE A 410 -34.99 -14.52 7.67
C ILE A 410 -35.86 -15.62 7.02
N ARG A 411 -37.05 -15.29 6.53
CA ARG A 411 -37.90 -16.18 5.75
C ARG A 411 -37.13 -16.65 4.46
N GLN A 412 -36.43 -15.75 3.79
CA GLN A 412 -35.60 -16.08 2.61
C GLN A 412 -34.48 -17.06 2.97
N VAL A 413 -33.79 -16.82 4.10
CA VAL A 413 -32.72 -17.73 4.60
C VAL A 413 -33.28 -19.13 4.85
N LEU A 414 -34.36 -19.25 5.66
CA LEU A 414 -34.96 -20.54 5.98
C LEU A 414 -35.52 -21.25 4.74
N THR A 415 -36.14 -20.50 3.83
CA THR A 415 -36.62 -21.05 2.54
C THR A 415 -35.49 -21.66 1.73
N ASN A 416 -34.33 -20.97 1.66
CA ASN A 416 -33.15 -21.49 0.95
C ASN A 416 -32.59 -22.76 1.60
N LEU A 417 -32.53 -22.80 2.95
CA LEU A 417 -32.02 -23.96 3.67
C LEU A 417 -32.96 -25.17 3.53
N ILE A 418 -34.28 -24.99 3.73
CA ILE A 418 -35.29 -26.05 3.61
C ILE A 418 -35.34 -26.60 2.16
N SER A 419 -35.34 -25.68 1.19
CA SER A 419 -35.32 -26.08 -0.25
C SER A 419 -34.07 -26.86 -0.60
N ASN A 420 -32.90 -26.51 -0.05
CA ASN A 420 -31.67 -27.27 -0.23
C ASN A 420 -31.77 -28.64 0.44
N ALA A 421 -32.28 -28.76 1.66
CA ALA A 421 -32.50 -29.99 2.36
C ALA A 421 -33.44 -30.94 1.53
N ILE A 422 -34.55 -30.38 1.03
CA ILE A 422 -35.46 -31.15 0.14
C ILE A 422 -34.77 -31.64 -1.12
N LYS A 423 -33.90 -30.83 -1.69
CA LYS A 423 -33.24 -31.09 -2.98
C LYS A 423 -32.11 -32.11 -2.87
N TYR A 424 -31.31 -32.04 -1.81
CA TYR A 424 -30.08 -32.82 -1.66
C TYR A 424 -30.22 -34.03 -0.74
N ALA A 425 -31.26 -34.07 0.13
CA ALA A 425 -31.57 -35.23 0.94
C ALA A 425 -32.84 -35.94 0.42
N PRO A 426 -32.71 -36.88 -0.53
CA PRO A 426 -33.88 -37.56 -1.15
C PRO A 426 -34.65 -38.47 -0.18
N LYS A 427 -34.07 -38.81 0.96
CA LYS A 427 -34.64 -39.65 2.03
C LYS A 427 -34.32 -39.04 3.38
N GLY A 428 -35.07 -39.41 4.40
CA GLY A 428 -34.90 -38.95 5.78
C GLY A 428 -35.65 -37.65 6.08
N ASP A 429 -35.79 -37.35 7.35
CA ASP A 429 -36.54 -36.20 7.83
C ASP A 429 -35.68 -34.90 7.82
N ILE A 430 -36.36 -33.78 7.75
CA ILE A 430 -35.75 -32.45 7.84
C ILE A 430 -36.17 -31.85 9.16
N THR A 431 -35.22 -31.35 9.96
CA THR A 431 -35.53 -30.76 11.26
C THR A 431 -35.05 -29.31 11.31
N ILE A 432 -35.93 -28.41 11.69
CA ILE A 432 -35.63 -27.00 11.99
C ILE A 432 -35.63 -26.86 13.51
N SER A 433 -34.49 -26.56 14.10
CA SER A 433 -34.34 -26.46 15.54
C SER A 433 -33.78 -25.10 15.97
N GLY A 434 -34.16 -24.66 17.18
CA GLY A 434 -33.70 -23.43 17.80
C GLY A 434 -33.17 -23.66 19.20
N GLU A 435 -31.99 -23.03 19.51
CA GLU A 435 -31.41 -22.97 20.85
C GLU A 435 -31.30 -21.52 21.28
N ALA A 436 -31.85 -21.19 22.47
CA ALA A 436 -31.72 -19.85 23.05
C ALA A 436 -30.55 -19.80 24.01
N ARG A 437 -29.65 -18.84 23.84
CA ARG A 437 -28.54 -18.50 24.74
C ARG A 437 -28.68 -17.07 25.26
N PRO A 438 -27.97 -16.67 26.32
CA PRO A 438 -28.20 -15.35 26.95
C PRO A 438 -28.13 -14.14 26.01
N GLU A 439 -27.26 -14.16 25.01
CA GLU A 439 -27.03 -13.02 24.12
C GLU A 439 -27.30 -13.33 22.64
N GLN A 440 -27.65 -14.58 22.30
CA GLN A 440 -27.88 -15.01 20.93
C GLN A 440 -28.83 -16.19 20.84
N ILE A 441 -29.44 -16.35 19.69
CA ILE A 441 -30.09 -17.59 19.32
C ILE A 441 -29.29 -18.37 18.29
N ILE A 442 -29.37 -19.68 18.32
CA ILE A 442 -28.85 -20.52 17.27
C ILE A 442 -30.02 -21.18 16.59
N LEU A 443 -30.11 -21.02 15.27
CA LEU A 443 -31.10 -21.67 14.42
C LEU A 443 -30.36 -22.70 13.58
N CYS A 444 -30.91 -23.91 13.49
CA CYS A 444 -30.30 -24.99 12.76
C CYS A 444 -31.32 -25.67 11.84
N VAL A 445 -30.95 -25.89 10.58
CA VAL A 445 -31.65 -26.76 9.64
C VAL A 445 -30.78 -27.99 9.41
N SER A 446 -31.32 -29.16 9.73
CA SER A 446 -30.62 -30.45 9.54
C SER A 446 -31.43 -31.36 8.65
N ASP A 447 -30.75 -32.10 7.82
CA ASP A 447 -31.31 -33.21 6.98
C ASP A 447 -30.55 -34.51 7.24
N GLU A 448 -31.15 -35.63 6.85
CA GLU A 448 -30.57 -36.97 6.93
C GLU A 448 -30.06 -37.46 5.54
N GLY A 449 -29.55 -36.53 4.76
CA GLY A 449 -29.01 -36.77 3.43
C GLY A 449 -27.56 -37.29 3.44
N PRO A 450 -26.88 -37.26 2.29
CA PRO A 450 -25.50 -37.71 2.17
C PRO A 450 -24.46 -36.80 2.83
N GLY A 451 -24.91 -35.63 3.37
CA GLY A 451 -24.03 -34.64 3.96
C GLY A 451 -23.28 -33.80 2.92
N ILE A 452 -22.22 -33.11 3.39
CA ILE A 452 -21.38 -32.24 2.56
C ILE A 452 -19.94 -32.76 2.61
N ASP A 453 -19.35 -33.01 1.43
CA ASP A 453 -17.94 -33.45 1.34
C ASP A 453 -17.02 -32.40 2.02
N PRO A 454 -16.08 -32.83 2.89
CA PRO A 454 -15.13 -31.95 3.55
C PRO A 454 -14.39 -31.00 2.61
N LYS A 455 -14.10 -31.40 1.39
CA LYS A 455 -13.45 -30.54 0.37
C LYS A 455 -14.33 -29.39 -0.12
N ASP A 456 -15.68 -29.57 -0.09
CA ASP A 456 -16.65 -28.57 -0.53
C ASP A 456 -17.03 -27.60 0.60
N MET A 457 -16.88 -28.01 1.89
CA MET A 457 -17.28 -27.19 3.05
C MET A 457 -16.72 -25.77 3.08
N PRO A 458 -15.44 -25.51 2.72
CA PRO A 458 -14.90 -24.15 2.68
C PRO A 458 -15.57 -23.25 1.64
N HIS A 459 -16.16 -23.85 0.59
CA HIS A 459 -16.60 -23.15 -0.62
C HIS A 459 -18.12 -23.07 -0.79
N ILE A 460 -18.92 -23.84 -0.04
CA ILE A 460 -20.39 -23.89 -0.27
C ILE A 460 -21.11 -22.56 -0.07
N PHE A 461 -20.49 -21.62 0.65
CA PHE A 461 -20.99 -20.25 0.83
C PHE A 461 -20.45 -19.28 -0.22
N ASP A 462 -19.54 -19.73 -1.11
CA ASP A 462 -19.01 -18.90 -2.18
C ASP A 462 -20.07 -18.67 -3.27
N ARG A 463 -20.00 -17.55 -3.95
CA ARG A 463 -20.90 -17.23 -5.05
C ARG A 463 -20.76 -18.24 -6.18
N PHE A 464 -21.89 -18.73 -6.69
CA PHE A 464 -21.96 -19.68 -7.82
C PHE A 464 -21.27 -21.01 -7.57
N TYR A 465 -20.82 -21.27 -6.34
CA TYR A 465 -20.24 -22.55 -6.00
C TYR A 465 -21.31 -23.66 -6.01
N ARG A 466 -20.94 -24.79 -6.60
CA ARG A 466 -21.76 -26.03 -6.64
C ARG A 466 -20.81 -27.19 -6.50
N ALA A 467 -21.11 -28.12 -5.57
CA ALA A 467 -20.35 -29.34 -5.40
C ALA A 467 -20.32 -30.15 -6.71
N SER A 468 -19.17 -30.68 -7.07
CA SER A 468 -18.91 -31.31 -8.38
C SER A 468 -19.89 -32.44 -8.71
N GLU A 469 -20.30 -33.21 -7.71
CA GLU A 469 -21.28 -34.28 -7.88
C GLU A 469 -22.71 -33.80 -8.09
N SER A 470 -23.05 -32.59 -7.67
CA SER A 470 -24.37 -32.00 -7.78
C SER A 470 -24.61 -31.25 -9.09
N VAL A 471 -23.54 -30.85 -9.79
CA VAL A 471 -23.62 -30.08 -11.03
C VAL A 471 -24.51 -30.75 -12.09
N ASN A 472 -24.44 -32.08 -12.24
CA ASN A 472 -25.21 -32.82 -13.23
C ASN A 472 -26.56 -33.32 -12.74
N LYS A 473 -26.83 -33.31 -11.42
CA LYS A 473 -28.03 -33.93 -10.84
C LYS A 473 -29.11 -32.93 -10.39
N THR A 474 -28.73 -31.68 -10.16
CA THR A 474 -29.64 -30.69 -9.57
C THR A 474 -29.55 -29.35 -10.26
N LYS A 475 -30.67 -28.65 -10.48
CA LYS A 475 -30.71 -27.31 -11.10
C LYS A 475 -30.49 -26.20 -10.05
N GLY A 476 -29.75 -25.13 -10.38
CA GLY A 476 -29.65 -23.91 -9.55
C GLY A 476 -28.35 -23.14 -9.74
N ALA A 477 -28.39 -21.83 -9.56
CA ALA A 477 -27.31 -20.88 -9.81
C ALA A 477 -26.19 -20.85 -8.75
N GLY A 478 -26.29 -21.58 -7.63
CA GLY A 478 -25.30 -21.52 -6.55
C GLY A 478 -25.31 -20.18 -5.78
N LEU A 479 -26.44 -19.48 -5.73
CA LEU A 479 -26.59 -18.20 -5.02
C LEU A 479 -27.27 -18.33 -3.65
N GLY A 480 -28.08 -19.39 -3.43
CA GLY A 480 -28.94 -19.49 -2.24
C GLY A 480 -28.18 -19.45 -0.90
N LEU A 481 -27.12 -20.28 -0.75
CA LEU A 481 -26.31 -20.30 0.48
C LEU A 481 -25.47 -19.03 0.65
N TYR A 482 -24.94 -18.46 -0.43
CA TYR A 482 -24.26 -17.18 -0.41
C TYR A 482 -25.16 -16.06 0.10
N LEU A 483 -26.39 -15.95 -0.45
CA LEU A 483 -27.38 -14.96 -0.02
C LEU A 483 -27.83 -15.18 1.44
N ALA A 484 -28.07 -16.45 1.81
CA ALA A 484 -28.42 -16.78 3.18
C ALA A 484 -27.35 -16.32 4.18
N ARG A 485 -26.08 -16.62 3.90
CA ARG A 485 -24.94 -16.17 4.72
C ARG A 485 -24.88 -14.65 4.79
N ALA A 486 -24.96 -13.96 3.66
CA ALA A 486 -24.88 -12.50 3.60
C ALA A 486 -26.04 -11.81 4.34
N ILE A 487 -27.25 -12.37 4.28
CA ILE A 487 -28.40 -11.89 5.08
C ILE A 487 -28.12 -12.05 6.58
N ILE A 488 -27.62 -13.19 7.02
CA ILE A 488 -27.28 -13.43 8.43
C ILE A 488 -26.15 -12.50 8.89
N GLU A 489 -25.12 -12.31 8.08
CA GLU A 489 -24.03 -11.36 8.37
C GLU A 489 -24.54 -9.91 8.45
N ALA A 490 -25.50 -9.51 7.60
CA ALA A 490 -26.17 -8.20 7.70
C ALA A 490 -26.96 -8.02 9.00
N HIS A 491 -27.46 -9.09 9.61
CA HIS A 491 -28.06 -9.12 10.94
C HIS A 491 -27.04 -9.24 12.07
N ASN A 492 -25.73 -9.06 11.81
CA ASN A 492 -24.62 -9.26 12.75
C ASN A 492 -24.51 -10.69 13.28
N GLY A 493 -25.08 -11.67 12.56
CA GLY A 493 -25.00 -13.09 12.88
C GLY A 493 -23.86 -13.80 12.16
N ARG A 494 -23.80 -15.11 12.38
CA ARG A 494 -22.81 -15.99 11.73
C ARG A 494 -23.51 -17.26 11.22
N MET A 495 -23.14 -17.73 10.02
CA MET A 495 -23.61 -18.95 9.44
C MET A 495 -22.46 -19.94 9.24
N TRP A 496 -22.67 -21.23 9.58
CA TRP A 496 -21.64 -22.26 9.47
C TRP A 496 -22.26 -23.64 9.26
N ILE A 497 -21.41 -24.61 8.85
CA ILE A 497 -21.75 -26.03 8.79
C ILE A 497 -21.28 -26.69 10.10
N ASP A 498 -22.12 -27.53 10.69
CA ASP A 498 -21.69 -28.39 11.80
C ASP A 498 -20.97 -29.62 11.26
N SER A 499 -19.63 -29.55 11.23
CA SER A 499 -18.75 -30.62 10.73
C SER A 499 -18.74 -31.89 11.62
N LYS A 500 -19.37 -31.85 12.78
CA LYS A 500 -19.47 -32.99 13.71
C LYS A 500 -20.64 -33.92 13.40
N SER A 501 -21.56 -33.50 12.50
CA SER A 501 -22.66 -34.34 12.08
C SER A 501 -22.10 -35.50 11.22
N THR A 502 -22.34 -36.73 11.64
CA THR A 502 -21.96 -37.95 10.92
C THR A 502 -23.09 -38.41 9.98
N GLU A 503 -24.29 -37.88 10.11
CA GLU A 503 -25.46 -38.18 9.31
C GLU A 503 -26.06 -36.90 8.77
N GLY A 504 -26.10 -36.73 7.44
CA GLY A 504 -26.70 -35.61 6.75
C GLY A 504 -25.94 -34.29 6.85
N ALA A 505 -26.56 -33.19 6.35
CA ALA A 505 -26.03 -31.84 6.47
C ALA A 505 -26.72 -31.10 7.63
N ARG A 506 -25.95 -30.24 8.32
CA ARG A 506 -26.41 -29.42 9.42
C ARG A 506 -25.84 -28.00 9.30
N ILE A 507 -26.68 -27.04 9.04
CA ILE A 507 -26.34 -25.65 8.83
C ILE A 507 -27.03 -24.76 9.83
#